data_d9d26045d18223b040a53751a3e3353e
#
_entry.id   d9d26045d18223b040a53751a3e3353e
#
_cell.length_a   1.000
_cell.length_b   1.000
_cell.length_c   1.000
_cell.angle_alpha   90.00
_cell.angle_beta   90.00
_cell.angle_gamma   90.00
#
_symmetry.space_group_name_H-M   'P 1'
#
loop_
_entity.id
_entity.type
_entity.pdbx_description
1 polymer ?
#
loop_
_entity_poly.entity_id
_entity_poly.type
_entity_poly.pdbx_seq_one_letter_code
_entity_poly.pdbx_strand_id
1 'polypeptide(L)'
;TLFEEDYIMEIKNRDDFLVFLKEFITEIHTEDFENNTLDSFLEAMKNWIEDMDGYYKNIGMREYNDKTLNWSMLADILNASRIYE
;
A
#
# COMPACT_ATOMS: atom_id res chain seq x y z
N THR A 1 9.35 -6.63 13.70
CA THR A 1 9.49 -6.65 13.25
C THR A 1 9.59 -6.83 12.78
N LEU A 2 9.42 -6.48 12.72
CA LEU A 2 9.50 -6.50 12.14
C LEU A 2 9.69 -6.64 11.62
N PHE A 3 9.64 -6.33 11.50
CA PHE A 3 9.83 -6.24 10.84
C PHE A 3 10.34 -6.03 10.25
N GLU A 4 10.33 -5.62 10.39
CA GLU A 4 10.94 -5.35 9.94
C GLU A 4 11.56 -5.46 9.20
N GLU A 5 11.95 -5.58 9.07
CA GLU A 5 12.70 -5.71 8.42
C GLU A 5 12.65 -5.97 7.46
N ASP A 6 12.26 -6.14 7.34
CA ASP A 6 12.12 -6.30 6.54
C ASP A 6 11.80 -6.01 5.73
N TYR A 7 11.56 -5.69 5.93
CA TYR A 7 11.20 -5.34 5.22
C TYR A 7 11.27 -4.63 4.43
N ILE A 8 11.46 -4.82 4.22
CA ILE A 8 11.67 -3.59 3.42
C ILE A 8 12.06 -4.02 2.05
N MET A 9 11.13 -4.55 1.39
CA MET A 9 11.28 -4.88 0.00
C MET A 9 11.15 -3.60 -0.80
N GLU A 10 12.18 -3.23 -1.53
CA GLU A 10 12.13 -2.11 -2.44
C GLU A 10 11.43 -2.57 -3.72
N ILE A 11 10.33 -1.94 -4.05
CA ILE A 11 9.51 -2.36 -5.19
C ILE A 11 9.80 -1.42 -6.36
N LYS A 12 10.65 -1.88 -7.27
CA LYS A 12 11.17 -1.05 -8.35
C LYS A 12 10.52 -1.31 -9.69
N ASN A 13 9.93 -2.49 -9.86
CA ASN A 13 9.43 -2.92 -11.16
C ASN A 13 8.26 -3.87 -10.97
N ARG A 14 7.72 -4.32 -12.08
CA ARG A 14 6.57 -5.22 -12.05
C ARG A 14 6.87 -6.53 -11.34
N ASP A 15 8.04 -7.10 -11.56
CA ASP A 15 8.37 -8.38 -10.93
C ASP A 15 8.42 -8.28 -9.42
N ASP A 16 9.01 -7.20 -8.90
CA ASP A 16 9.02 -6.93 -7.46
C ASP A 16 7.60 -6.80 -6.93
N PHE A 17 6.75 -6.09 -7.68
CA PHE A 17 5.37 -5.91 -7.26
C PHE A 17 4.60 -7.22 -7.24
N LEU A 18 4.87 -8.11 -8.19
CA LEU A 18 4.20 -9.41 -8.21
C LEU A 18 4.58 -10.24 -6.99
N VAL A 19 5.83 -10.15 -6.53
CA VAL A 19 6.23 -10.81 -5.29
C VAL A 19 5.47 -10.22 -4.10
N PHE A 20 5.39 -8.89 -4.04
CA PHE A 20 4.61 -8.21 -3.02
C PHE A 20 3.16 -8.69 -3.03
N LEU A 21 2.56 -8.73 -4.21
CA LEU A 21 1.14 -9.09 -4.34
C LEU A 21 0.88 -10.52 -3.90
N LYS A 22 1.81 -11.43 -4.20
CA LYS A 22 1.69 -12.81 -3.77
C LYS A 22 1.67 -12.90 -2.24
N GLU A 23 2.54 -12.17 -1.57
CA GLU A 23 2.56 -12.14 -0.12
C GLU A 23 1.31 -11.47 0.44
N PHE A 24 0.86 -10.40 -0.22
CA PHE A 24 -0.35 -9.71 0.18
C PHE A 24 -1.56 -10.66 0.14
N ILE A 25 -1.68 -11.44 -0.93
CA ILE A 25 -2.76 -12.41 -1.06
C ILE A 25 -2.72 -13.43 0.08
N THR A 26 -1.53 -13.91 0.43
CA THR A 26 -1.37 -14.83 1.55
C THR A 26 -1.84 -14.17 2.86
N GLU A 27 -1.46 -12.94 3.07
CA GLU A 27 -1.82 -12.23 4.30
C GLU A 27 -3.30 -12.01 4.44
N ILE A 28 -3.99 -11.68 3.35
CA ILE A 28 -5.43 -11.44 3.45
C ILE A 28 -6.22 -12.72 3.71
N HIS A 29 -5.63 -13.88 3.45
CA HIS A 29 -6.26 -15.16 3.78
C HIS A 29 -5.99 -15.61 5.20
N THR A 30 -4.92 -15.12 5.82
CA THR A 30 -4.46 -15.65 7.11
C THR A 30 -4.57 -14.67 8.25
N GLU A 31 -4.74 -13.38 7.97
CA GLU A 31 -4.76 -12.35 9.01
C GLU A 31 -6.07 -11.58 8.97
N ASP A 32 -6.54 -11.20 10.15
CA ASP A 32 -7.67 -10.29 10.25
C ASP A 32 -7.23 -8.88 10.00
N PHE A 33 -8.04 -8.11 9.30
CA PHE A 33 -7.80 -6.69 9.13
C PHE A 33 -9.15 -5.97 9.03
N GLU A 34 -9.13 -4.67 9.25
CA GLU A 34 -10.37 -3.91 9.44
C GLU A 34 -11.24 -3.89 8.19
N ASN A 35 -10.66 -3.60 7.05
CA ASN A 35 -11.41 -3.48 5.80
C ASN A 35 -11.40 -4.81 5.04
N ASN A 36 -12.05 -5.80 5.62
CA ASN A 36 -11.95 -7.17 5.14
C ASN A 36 -13.06 -7.56 4.17
N THR A 37 -13.89 -6.62 3.73
CA THR A 37 -14.83 -6.85 2.63
C THR A 37 -14.39 -6.05 1.43
N LEU A 38 -14.79 -6.49 0.25
CA LEU A 38 -14.33 -5.82 -0.97
C LEU A 38 -14.77 -4.36 -0.99
N ASP A 39 -16.01 -4.07 -0.62
CA ASP A 39 -16.50 -2.70 -0.66
C ASP A 39 -15.82 -1.83 0.38
N SER A 40 -15.59 -2.34 1.59
CA SER A 40 -14.90 -1.54 2.61
C SER A 40 -13.43 -1.32 2.22
N PHE A 41 -12.80 -2.32 1.61
CA PHE A 41 -11.42 -2.20 1.14
C PHE A 41 -11.32 -1.10 0.05
N LEU A 42 -12.23 -1.13 -0.91
CA LEU A 42 -12.20 -0.16 -2.00
C LEU A 42 -12.55 1.24 -1.53
N GLU A 43 -13.46 1.37 -0.57
CA GLU A 43 -13.78 2.67 0.00
C GLU A 43 -12.59 3.26 0.74
N ALA A 44 -11.90 2.42 1.53
CA ALA A 44 -10.69 2.86 2.21
C ALA A 44 -9.62 3.26 1.21
N MET A 45 -9.48 2.51 0.11
CA MET A 45 -8.55 2.84 -0.95
C MET A 45 -8.83 4.22 -1.53
N LYS A 46 -10.11 4.49 -1.83
CA LYS A 46 -10.51 5.80 -2.34
C LYS A 46 -10.13 6.91 -1.36
N ASN A 47 -10.43 6.70 -0.08
CA ASN A 47 -10.17 7.71 0.93
C ASN A 47 -8.67 7.96 1.10
N TRP A 48 -7.88 6.88 1.10
CA TRP A 48 -6.45 7.04 1.24
C TRP A 48 -5.84 7.75 0.04
N ILE A 49 -6.32 7.44 -1.17
CA ILE A 49 -5.81 8.10 -2.37
C ILE A 49 -6.11 9.60 -2.31
N GLU A 50 -7.27 9.98 -1.77
CA GLU A 50 -7.59 11.40 -1.60
C GLU A 50 -6.61 12.10 -0.66
N ASP A 51 -6.09 11.38 0.34
CA ASP A 51 -5.25 11.96 1.37
C ASP A 51 -3.76 11.70 1.14
N MET A 52 -3.39 10.95 0.10
CA MET A 52 -2.01 10.48 -0.05
C MET A 52 -1.00 11.60 -0.31
N ASP A 53 -1.46 12.74 -0.80
CA ASP A 53 -0.57 13.90 -0.96
C ASP A 53 0.05 14.29 0.37
N GLY A 54 -0.76 14.34 1.43
CA GLY A 54 -0.28 14.65 2.75
C GLY A 54 0.71 13.62 3.28
N TYR A 55 0.42 12.36 3.02
CA TYR A 55 1.30 11.27 3.46
C TYR A 55 2.70 11.43 2.85
N TYR A 56 2.76 11.58 1.51
CA TYR A 56 4.06 11.65 0.85
C TYR A 56 4.80 12.95 1.18
N LYS A 57 4.06 14.02 1.41
CA LYS A 57 4.65 15.27 1.84
C LYS A 57 5.26 15.12 3.23
N ASN A 58 4.56 14.46 4.14
CA ASN A 58 5.01 14.29 5.52
C ASN A 58 6.26 13.44 5.63
N ILE A 59 6.41 12.43 4.77
CA ILE A 59 7.62 11.60 4.80
C ILE A 59 8.76 12.19 3.97
N GLY A 60 8.56 13.37 3.38
CA GLY A 60 9.62 14.07 2.68
C GLY A 60 9.93 13.55 1.30
N MET A 61 8.98 12.91 0.64
CA MET A 61 9.20 12.39 -0.71
C MET A 61 9.12 13.53 -1.71
N ARG A 62 10.27 14.00 -2.15
CA ARG A 62 10.35 15.16 -3.03
C ARG A 62 9.91 14.89 -4.44
N GLU A 63 10.10 13.65 -4.91
CA GLU A 63 9.71 13.26 -6.26
C GLU A 63 8.24 12.98 -6.40
N TYR A 64 7.50 13.00 -5.32
CA TYR A 64 6.09 12.68 -5.37
C TYR A 64 5.34 13.63 -6.29
N ASN A 65 4.50 13.06 -7.15
CA ASN A 65 3.69 13.79 -8.10
C ASN A 65 2.39 13.02 -8.29
N ASP A 66 1.26 13.67 -8.05
CA ASP A 66 -0.04 12.99 -8.12
C ASP A 66 -0.42 12.57 -9.54
N LYS A 67 0.36 12.99 -10.53
CA LYS A 67 0.09 12.63 -11.92
C LYS A 67 0.87 11.40 -12.38
N THR A 68 1.75 10.89 -11.52
CA THR A 68 2.53 9.69 -11.85
C THR A 68 2.40 8.70 -10.71
N LEU A 69 2.27 7.44 -11.07
CA LEU A 69 2.16 6.35 -10.10
C LEU A 69 3.27 5.36 -10.39
N ASN A 70 3.99 4.95 -9.36
CA ASN A 70 4.99 3.91 -9.53
C ASN A 70 4.57 2.65 -8.76
N TRP A 71 5.31 1.56 -8.94
CA TRP A 71 4.97 0.28 -8.34
C TRP A 71 4.98 0.33 -6.81
N SER A 72 5.92 1.09 -6.25
CA SER A 72 6.02 1.24 -4.81
C SER A 72 4.79 1.95 -4.24
N MET A 73 4.34 2.99 -4.92
CA MET A 73 3.14 3.72 -4.49
C MET A 73 1.90 2.84 -4.56
N LEU A 74 1.80 2.00 -5.59
CA LEU A 74 0.67 1.08 -5.68
C LEU A 74 0.66 0.10 -4.50
N ALA A 75 1.83 -0.38 -4.11
CA ALA A 75 1.91 -1.25 -2.93
C ALA A 75 1.49 -0.50 -1.66
N ASP A 76 1.88 0.77 -1.52
CA ASP A 76 1.46 1.59 -0.39
C ASP A 76 -0.06 1.73 -0.35
N ILE A 77 -0.67 1.96 -1.51
CA ILE A 77 -2.12 2.09 -1.61
C ILE A 77 -2.81 0.81 -1.12
N LEU A 78 -2.34 -0.34 -1.58
CA LEU A 78 -2.95 -1.61 -1.18
C LEU A 78 -2.78 -1.87 0.31
N ASN A 79 -1.60 -1.61 0.85
CA ASN A 79 -1.36 -1.82 2.28
C ASN A 79 -2.23 -0.88 3.12
N ALA A 80 -2.31 0.38 2.74
CA ALA A 80 -3.10 1.35 3.48
C ALA A 80 -4.58 1.01 3.44
N SER A 81 -5.06 0.46 2.32
CA SER A 81 -6.49 0.15 2.15
C SER A 81 -6.99 -0.90 3.13
N ARG A 82 -6.10 -1.67 3.74
CA ARG A 82 -6.49 -2.68 4.72
C ARG A 82 -7.02 -2.06 6.01
N ILE A 83 -6.53 -0.89 6.38
CA ILE A 83 -6.81 -0.31 7.70
C ILE A 83 -7.31 1.13 7.66
N TYR A 84 -7.25 1.79 6.54
CA TYR A 84 -7.57 3.22 6.46
C TYR A 84 -9.07 3.46 6.54
N GLU A 85 -9.41 4.55 7.14
CA GLU A 85 -10.78 5.01 7.23
C GLU A 85 -10.96 6.28 6.43
#